data_71c7af7e19567e3e910d56947c37cbbe
#
_entry.id   71c7af7e19567e3e910d56947c37cbbe
#
_cell.length_a   1.000
_cell.length_b   1.000
_cell.length_c   1.000
_cell.angle_alpha   90.00
_cell.angle_beta   90.00
_cell.angle_gamma   90.00
#
_symmetry.space_group_name_H-M   'P 1'
#
loop_
_entity.id
_entity.type
_entity.pdbx_description
1 polymer ?
#
loop_
_entity_poly.entity_id
_entity_poly.type
_entity_poly.pdbx_seq_one_letter_code
_entity_poly.pdbx_strand_id
1 'polypeptide(L)'
;STLYGDTAGAFALIKDVYKTDVRALARFVNRHRGREVIPDALINRPPSAELREGQLDEASFPKYAVLDAFLKAYVDGRQSMEDAADRARCDRATAERIVRLIHRNEYKRRQSPTGPKLSGTAFGRDWRYPMTAK
;
A
#
# COMPACT_ATOMS: atom_id res chain seq x y z
N SER A 1 -4.46 -5.89 12.47
CA SER A 1 -3.06 -6.33 12.61
C SER A 1 -2.64 -6.37 14.06
N THR A 2 -2.07 -7.45 14.49
CA THR A 2 -1.52 -7.63 15.84
C THR A 2 0.00 -7.73 15.77
N LEU A 3 0.69 -7.47 16.90
CA LEU A 3 2.14 -7.57 16.98
C LEU A 3 2.67 -8.97 16.62
N TYR A 4 1.91 -9.99 16.90
CA TYR A 4 2.26 -11.40 16.67
C TYR A 4 1.48 -12.05 15.50
N GLY A 5 0.77 -11.25 14.73
CA GLY A 5 0.02 -11.68 13.55
C GLY A 5 0.67 -11.21 12.25
N ASP A 6 -0.08 -10.48 11.44
CA ASP A 6 0.32 -10.03 10.09
C ASP A 6 1.61 -9.22 10.04
N THR A 7 2.02 -8.63 11.17
CA THR A 7 3.25 -7.83 11.28
C THR A 7 4.40 -8.59 11.94
N ALA A 8 4.21 -9.87 12.29
CA ALA A 8 5.29 -10.71 12.82
C ALA A 8 6.31 -11.03 11.72
N GLY A 9 7.58 -10.93 12.05
CA GLY A 9 8.68 -11.23 11.13
C GLY A 9 9.90 -10.36 11.37
N ALA A 10 11.05 -10.83 10.88
CA ALA A 10 12.32 -10.13 10.99
C ALA A 10 12.54 -9.11 9.87
N PHE A 11 12.03 -9.39 8.67
CA PHE A 11 12.28 -8.59 7.48
C PHE A 11 11.12 -8.65 6.48
N ALA A 12 10.65 -7.48 6.03
CA ALA A 12 9.57 -7.35 5.06
C ALA A 12 10.11 -6.78 3.74
N LEU A 13 10.47 -7.66 2.82
CA LEU A 13 11.18 -7.33 1.58
C LEU A 13 10.43 -6.34 0.68
N ILE A 14 9.12 -6.46 0.56
CA ILE A 14 8.29 -5.67 -0.35
C ILE A 14 7.38 -4.67 0.37
N LYS A 15 7.62 -4.36 1.65
CA LYS A 15 6.71 -3.47 2.39
C LYS A 15 6.66 -2.04 1.86
N ASP A 16 7.72 -1.61 1.18
CA ASP A 16 7.86 -0.27 0.59
C ASP A 16 7.48 -0.24 -0.90
N VAL A 17 6.82 -1.29 -1.39
CA VAL A 17 6.35 -1.42 -2.78
C VAL A 17 4.84 -1.21 -2.84
N TYR A 18 4.39 -0.27 -3.67
CA TYR A 18 2.97 -0.05 -3.88
C TYR A 18 2.28 -1.26 -4.54
N LYS A 19 0.99 -1.44 -4.29
CA LYS A 19 0.24 -2.62 -4.74
C LYS A 19 0.24 -2.78 -6.27
N THR A 20 0.17 -1.68 -6.99
CA THR A 20 0.27 -1.68 -8.46
C THR A 20 1.67 -2.08 -8.92
N ASP A 21 2.70 -1.63 -8.20
CA ASP A 21 4.10 -1.93 -8.53
C ASP A 21 4.46 -3.39 -8.20
N VAL A 22 3.85 -4.00 -7.17
CA VAL A 22 4.00 -5.44 -6.89
C VAL A 22 3.59 -6.30 -8.09
N ARG A 23 2.47 -5.95 -8.75
CA ARG A 23 2.02 -6.67 -9.96
C ARG A 23 3.00 -6.50 -11.13
N ALA A 24 3.50 -5.27 -11.30
CA ALA A 24 4.51 -5.00 -12.33
C ALA A 24 5.81 -5.76 -12.06
N LEU A 25 6.25 -5.82 -10.81
CA LEU A 25 7.42 -6.56 -10.36
C LEU A 25 7.26 -8.07 -10.62
N ALA A 26 6.10 -8.64 -10.30
CA ALA A 26 5.82 -10.06 -10.55
C ALA A 26 5.91 -10.40 -12.05
N ARG A 27 5.34 -9.56 -12.92
CA ARG A 27 5.49 -9.73 -14.38
C ARG A 27 6.93 -9.54 -14.85
N PHE A 28 7.67 -8.62 -14.25
CA PHE A 28 9.10 -8.46 -14.54
C PHE A 28 9.89 -9.71 -14.18
N VAL A 29 9.64 -10.32 -13.01
CA VAL A 29 10.30 -11.57 -12.57
C VAL A 29 10.06 -12.70 -13.60
N ASN A 30 8.82 -12.87 -14.05
CA ASN A 30 8.51 -13.90 -15.06
C ASN A 30 9.28 -13.66 -16.38
N ARG A 31 9.29 -12.41 -16.88
CA ARG A 31 10.05 -12.07 -18.08
C ARG A 31 11.54 -12.27 -17.90
N HIS A 32 12.11 -11.83 -16.78
CA HIS A 32 13.54 -11.97 -16.50
C HIS A 32 13.98 -13.42 -16.37
N ARG A 33 13.11 -14.29 -15.85
CA ARG A 33 13.38 -15.73 -15.72
C ARG A 33 13.08 -16.52 -17.00
N GLY A 34 12.52 -15.90 -18.02
CA GLY A 34 12.11 -16.56 -19.28
C GLY A 34 11.05 -17.64 -19.10
N ARG A 35 10.38 -17.68 -17.96
CA ARG A 35 9.30 -18.64 -17.64
C ARG A 35 8.34 -18.08 -16.61
N GLU A 36 7.16 -18.67 -16.52
CA GLU A 36 6.18 -18.35 -15.50
C GLU A 36 6.60 -18.92 -14.14
N VAL A 37 7.21 -18.07 -13.31
CA VAL A 37 7.57 -18.40 -11.91
C VAL A 37 6.42 -18.06 -10.98
N ILE A 38 5.72 -16.95 -11.27
CA ILE A 38 4.54 -16.47 -10.53
C ILE A 38 3.35 -16.64 -11.48
N PRO A 39 2.38 -17.51 -11.16
CA PRO A 39 1.21 -17.73 -12.01
C PRO A 39 0.43 -16.46 -12.31
N ASP A 40 0.02 -16.27 -13.55
CA ASP A 40 -0.74 -15.08 -13.97
C ASP A 40 -2.07 -14.94 -13.20
N ALA A 41 -2.68 -16.06 -12.84
CA ALA A 41 -3.86 -16.08 -11.98
C ALA A 41 -3.62 -15.42 -10.61
N LEU A 42 -2.42 -15.56 -10.02
CA LEU A 42 -2.04 -14.89 -8.77
C LEU A 42 -1.75 -13.41 -8.99
N ILE A 43 -1.09 -13.06 -10.08
CA ILE A 43 -0.78 -11.65 -10.42
C ILE A 43 -2.05 -10.83 -10.59
N ASN A 44 -3.07 -11.41 -11.20
CA ASN A 44 -4.32 -10.74 -11.53
C ASN A 44 -5.41 -10.93 -10.46
N ARG A 45 -5.18 -11.79 -9.45
CA ARG A 45 -6.15 -12.02 -8.38
C ARG A 45 -6.50 -10.70 -7.65
N PRO A 46 -7.79 -10.40 -7.46
CA PRO A 46 -8.18 -9.26 -6.63
C PRO A 46 -7.63 -9.39 -5.21
N PRO A 47 -7.04 -8.32 -4.65
CA PRO A 47 -6.53 -8.36 -3.28
C PRO A 47 -7.65 -8.58 -2.26
N SER A 48 -7.39 -9.44 -1.29
CA SER A 48 -8.30 -9.72 -0.19
C SER A 48 -7.49 -10.13 1.05
N ALA A 49 -7.99 -9.75 2.23
CA ALA A 49 -7.46 -10.23 3.49
C ALA A 49 -7.93 -11.67 3.81
N GLU A 50 -8.87 -12.21 3.07
CA GLU A 50 -9.43 -13.59 3.19
C GLU A 50 -9.96 -13.93 4.59
N LEU A 51 -10.38 -12.92 5.37
CA LEU A 51 -10.94 -13.09 6.70
C LEU A 51 -12.43 -13.47 6.67
N ARG A 52 -13.10 -13.28 5.52
CA ARG A 52 -14.51 -13.60 5.28
C ARG A 52 -14.68 -14.06 3.85
N GLU A 53 -15.66 -14.94 3.62
CA GLU A 53 -16.02 -15.37 2.26
C GLU A 53 -16.43 -14.15 1.41
N GLY A 54 -15.94 -14.10 0.18
CA GLY A 54 -16.21 -13.00 -0.77
C GLY A 54 -15.63 -11.63 -0.41
N GLN A 55 -14.76 -11.55 0.61
CA GLN A 55 -14.13 -10.29 0.99
C GLN A 55 -13.14 -9.81 -0.09
N LEU A 56 -13.35 -8.57 -0.54
CA LEU A 56 -12.42 -7.85 -1.42
C LEU A 56 -11.98 -6.55 -0.73
N ASP A 57 -10.71 -6.21 -0.85
CA ASP A 57 -10.18 -4.94 -0.30
C ASP A 57 -10.88 -3.74 -0.94
N GLU A 58 -11.20 -3.81 -2.24
CA GLU A 58 -11.89 -2.75 -2.99
C GLU A 58 -13.32 -2.48 -2.49
N ALA A 59 -13.94 -3.38 -1.72
CA ALA A 59 -15.21 -3.09 -1.06
C ALA A 59 -15.07 -2.03 0.06
N SER A 60 -13.86 -1.92 0.62
CA SER A 60 -13.56 -1.00 1.73
C SER A 60 -12.64 0.15 1.33
N PHE A 61 -12.00 0.10 0.17
CA PHE A 61 -11.01 1.06 -0.31
C PHE A 61 -11.31 1.48 -1.76
N PRO A 62 -10.83 2.66 -2.20
CA PRO A 62 -10.76 2.98 -3.62
C PRO A 62 -9.92 1.94 -4.38
N LYS A 63 -10.14 1.82 -5.68
CA LYS A 63 -9.28 0.97 -6.53
C LYS A 63 -7.80 1.27 -6.27
N TYR A 64 -6.97 0.24 -6.21
CA TYR A 64 -5.54 0.41 -5.91
C TYR A 64 -4.81 1.37 -6.85
N ALA A 65 -5.22 1.49 -8.11
CA ALA A 65 -4.65 2.47 -9.02
C ALA A 65 -4.86 3.91 -8.53
N VAL A 66 -6.03 4.23 -7.99
CA VAL A 66 -6.35 5.53 -7.40
C VAL A 66 -5.62 5.72 -6.09
N LEU A 67 -5.67 4.71 -5.21
CA LEU A 67 -5.02 4.75 -3.90
C LEU A 67 -3.52 4.95 -4.02
N ASP A 68 -2.83 4.16 -4.86
CA ASP A 68 -1.39 4.24 -5.05
C ASP A 68 -0.98 5.59 -5.69
N ALA A 69 -1.76 6.10 -6.65
CA ALA A 69 -1.51 7.41 -7.25
C ALA A 69 -1.61 8.54 -6.20
N PHE A 70 -2.64 8.47 -5.33
CA PHE A 70 -2.80 9.41 -4.22
C PHE A 70 -1.63 9.32 -3.24
N LEU A 71 -1.27 8.12 -2.80
CA LEU A 71 -0.19 7.91 -1.84
C LEU A 71 1.17 8.35 -2.38
N LYS A 72 1.47 8.08 -3.65
CA LYS A 72 2.70 8.54 -4.30
C LYS A 72 2.80 10.07 -4.33
N ALA A 73 1.68 10.77 -4.57
CA ALA A 73 1.66 12.22 -4.55
C ALA A 73 1.73 12.77 -3.12
N TYR A 74 0.87 12.28 -2.24
CA TYR A 74 0.71 12.80 -0.89
C TYR A 74 1.89 12.46 0.03
N VAL A 75 2.34 11.19 0.00
CA VAL A 75 3.41 10.69 0.90
C VAL A 75 4.79 10.94 0.29
N ASP A 76 5.07 10.38 -0.89
CA ASP A 76 6.39 10.48 -1.51
C ASP A 76 6.65 11.89 -2.05
N GLY A 77 5.66 12.48 -2.70
CA GLY A 77 5.72 13.82 -3.27
C GLY A 77 5.50 14.95 -2.27
N ARG A 78 5.05 14.62 -1.04
CA ARG A 78 4.72 15.60 0.03
C ARG A 78 3.80 16.72 -0.46
N GLN A 79 2.88 16.38 -1.37
CA GLN A 79 1.93 17.31 -1.93
C GLN A 79 0.75 17.53 -0.98
N SER A 80 -0.01 18.60 -1.21
CA SER A 80 -1.27 18.82 -0.50
C SER A 80 -2.27 17.68 -0.77
N MET A 81 -3.29 17.56 0.08
CA MET A 81 -4.37 16.60 -0.15
C MET A 81 -5.11 16.90 -1.46
N GLU A 82 -5.29 18.16 -1.78
CA GLU A 82 -5.95 18.65 -2.98
C GLU A 82 -5.16 18.25 -4.24
N ASP A 83 -3.86 18.55 -4.27
CA ASP A 83 -3.00 18.18 -5.40
C ASP A 83 -2.90 16.66 -5.59
N ALA A 84 -2.86 15.93 -4.48
CA ALA A 84 -2.85 14.47 -4.52
C ALA A 84 -4.18 13.90 -5.03
N ALA A 85 -5.32 14.52 -4.68
CA ALA A 85 -6.64 14.15 -5.18
C ALA A 85 -6.75 14.36 -6.69
N ASP A 86 -6.27 15.50 -7.18
CA ASP A 86 -6.23 15.83 -8.61
C ASP A 86 -5.38 14.81 -9.39
N ARG A 87 -4.19 14.50 -8.89
CA ARG A 87 -3.32 13.48 -9.50
C ARG A 87 -3.92 12.09 -9.52
N ALA A 88 -4.60 11.71 -8.46
CA ALA A 88 -5.27 10.43 -8.33
C ALA A 88 -6.63 10.41 -9.07
N ARG A 89 -7.11 11.55 -9.53
CA ARG A 89 -8.45 11.74 -10.15
C ARG A 89 -9.55 11.21 -9.23
N CYS A 90 -9.49 11.56 -7.96
CA CYS A 90 -10.51 11.21 -6.98
C CYS A 90 -11.15 12.47 -6.38
N ASP A 91 -12.38 12.32 -5.90
CA ASP A 91 -13.09 13.41 -5.25
C ASP A 91 -12.52 13.72 -3.85
N ARG A 92 -12.88 14.88 -3.33
CA ARG A 92 -12.45 15.36 -2.02
C ARG A 92 -12.83 14.40 -0.89
N ALA A 93 -14.02 13.82 -0.93
CA ALA A 93 -14.50 12.90 0.11
C ALA A 93 -13.65 11.63 0.16
N THR A 94 -13.28 11.12 -1.01
CA THR A 94 -12.34 9.98 -1.13
C THR A 94 -10.95 10.35 -0.60
N ALA A 95 -10.42 11.52 -0.96
CA ALA A 95 -9.13 11.99 -0.48
C ALA A 95 -9.10 12.13 1.05
N GLU A 96 -10.09 12.77 1.65
CA GLU A 96 -10.22 12.90 3.09
C GLU A 96 -10.32 11.52 3.79
N ARG A 97 -11.04 10.58 3.17
CA ARG A 97 -11.12 9.21 3.69
C ARG A 97 -9.76 8.52 3.66
N ILE A 98 -9.00 8.66 2.57
CA ILE A 98 -7.64 8.10 2.48
C ILE A 98 -6.74 8.70 3.56
N VAL A 99 -6.73 10.00 3.74
CA VAL A 99 -5.91 10.67 4.77
C VAL A 99 -6.27 10.18 6.17
N ARG A 100 -7.57 10.08 6.50
CA ARG A 100 -8.00 9.49 7.78
C ARG A 100 -7.52 8.05 7.97
N LEU A 101 -7.55 7.24 6.93
CA LEU A 101 -7.07 5.86 6.99
C LEU A 101 -5.56 5.80 7.21
N ILE A 102 -4.78 6.69 6.58
CA ILE A 102 -3.34 6.82 6.82
C ILE A 102 -3.07 7.09 8.31
N HIS A 103 -3.74 8.09 8.88
CA HIS A 103 -3.56 8.45 10.28
C HIS A 103 -3.95 7.30 11.23
N ARG A 104 -5.13 6.72 11.03
CA ARG A 104 -5.62 5.61 11.87
C ARG A 104 -4.74 4.36 11.83
N ASN A 105 -4.02 4.15 10.75
CA ASN A 105 -3.15 2.98 10.57
C ASN A 105 -1.66 3.26 10.87
N GLU A 106 -1.32 4.40 11.46
CA GLU A 106 0.05 4.71 11.86
C GLU A 106 0.66 3.63 12.76
N TYR A 107 -0.12 3.05 13.67
CA TYR A 107 0.34 1.99 14.55
C TYR A 107 0.80 0.74 13.78
N LYS A 108 0.15 0.39 12.67
CA LYS A 108 0.54 -0.74 11.82
C LYS A 108 1.90 -0.51 11.18
N ARG A 109 2.17 0.72 10.73
CA ARG A 109 3.49 1.07 10.18
C ARG A 109 4.59 0.95 11.22
N ARG A 110 4.31 1.31 12.46
CA ARG A 110 5.28 1.21 13.57
C ARG A 110 5.54 -0.23 13.99
N GLN A 111 4.56 -1.10 13.88
CA GLN A 111 4.68 -2.53 14.17
C GLN A 111 5.37 -3.31 13.05
N SER A 112 5.41 -2.76 11.85
CA SER A 112 5.99 -3.45 10.68
C SER A 112 7.47 -3.71 10.86
N PRO A 113 7.97 -4.92 10.53
CA PRO A 113 9.39 -5.25 10.60
C PRO A 113 10.22 -4.39 9.64
N THR A 114 11.54 -4.45 9.77
CA THR A 114 12.48 -3.74 8.88
C THR A 114 12.31 -4.19 7.43
N GLY A 115 12.60 -3.32 6.48
CA GLY A 115 12.58 -3.61 5.05
C GLY A 115 13.44 -2.62 4.29
N PRO A 116 13.76 -2.87 3.01
CA PRO A 116 14.53 -1.96 2.18
C PRO A 116 13.74 -0.68 1.92
N LYS A 117 14.45 0.42 1.75
CA LYS A 117 13.89 1.66 1.22
C LYS A 117 13.93 1.61 -0.30
N LEU A 118 12.76 1.65 -0.94
CA LEU A 118 12.61 1.62 -2.39
C LEU A 118 11.90 2.89 -2.91
N SER A 119 11.01 3.47 -2.09
CA SER A 119 10.32 4.72 -2.40
C SER A 119 11.11 5.96 -1.97
N GLY A 120 10.68 7.14 -2.39
CA GLY A 120 11.24 8.42 -1.94
C GLY A 120 11.11 8.63 -0.43
N THR A 121 10.03 8.11 0.16
CA THR A 121 9.72 8.20 1.59
C THR A 121 9.47 6.81 2.15
N ALA A 122 10.46 6.22 2.84
CA ALA A 122 10.41 4.85 3.31
C ALA A 122 9.23 4.60 4.25
N PHE A 123 8.50 3.54 3.96
CA PHE A 123 7.39 3.09 4.79
C PHE A 123 7.84 2.84 6.25
N GLY A 124 7.26 3.58 7.16
CA GLY A 124 7.43 3.40 8.59
C GLY A 124 8.52 4.19 9.28
N ARG A 125 9.49 4.82 8.55
CA ARG A 125 10.57 5.61 9.18
C ARG A 125 10.63 7.06 8.73
N ASP A 126 10.52 7.33 7.46
CA ASP A 126 10.76 8.68 6.91
C ASP A 126 9.55 9.60 7.05
N TRP A 127 8.38 9.03 7.33
CA TRP A 127 7.15 9.78 7.48
C TRP A 127 6.28 9.16 8.59
N ARG A 128 6.08 9.90 9.66
CA ARG A 128 5.35 9.44 10.83
C ARG A 128 4.35 10.46 11.31
N TYR A 129 3.18 9.96 11.68
CA TYR A 129 2.18 10.74 12.40
C TYR A 129 2.17 10.39 13.89
N PRO A 130 1.63 11.28 14.75
CA PRO A 130 1.29 10.88 16.10
C PRO A 130 0.30 9.72 16.08
N MET A 131 0.52 8.70 16.91
CA MET A 131 -0.41 7.55 17.00
C MET A 131 -1.80 7.96 17.51
N THR A 132 -1.90 9.12 18.14
CA THR A 132 -3.14 9.71 18.63
C THR A 132 -3.80 10.67 17.64
N ALA A 133 -3.23 10.88 16.46
CA ALA A 133 -3.88 11.65 15.41
C ALA A 133 -5.17 10.95 14.98
N LYS A 134 -6.30 11.68 15.00
CA LYS A 134 -7.63 11.19 14.63
C LYS A 134 -8.16 11.94 13.42
#